data_45583b70d4ca52ea0ccc2055f5936358
#
_entry.id   45583b70d4ca52ea0ccc2055f5936358
#
_cell.length_a   1.000
_cell.length_b   1.000
_cell.length_c   1.000
_cell.angle_alpha   90.00
_cell.angle_beta   90.00
_cell.angle_gamma   90.00
#
_symmetry.space_group_name_H-M   'P 1'
#
loop_
_entity.id
_entity.type
_entity.pdbx_description
1 polymer ?
#
loop_
_entity_poly.entity_id
_entity_poly.type
_entity_poly.pdbx_seq_one_letter_code
_entity_poly.pdbx_strand_id
1 'polypeptide(L)'
;NEPHDIKPVGVEKPTTVEQWDVWYNGGQIIVGGEEVTAIGHQQLLNEIRKQGANNICIAGGLNWAFDISGFADGYNERPNGYRLIDTAEGHGVMYDSHAYPVKGAKTAWDTIIGPVRRVAPVIIGEWGWDSSDKNISGGDCTSDIWMNQIMNWMDDTDNQYDGIPVNWTAWNLHMSSSPKMLYSCDYKTTAYNGTHIKNRLISYNNAPEKLDGVYSTDFSTDDVFRSYTAPSGKASIKYS
;
A
#
# COMPACT_ATOMS: atom_id res chain seq x y z
N ASN A 1 -4.84 10.05 3.77
CA ASN A 1 -4.59 9.18 2.62
C ASN A 1 -3.14 9.29 2.13
N GLU A 2 -2.67 10.46 1.74
CA GLU A 2 -1.35 10.68 1.15
C GLU A 2 -0.56 11.76 1.91
N PRO A 3 0.04 11.45 3.06
CA PRO A 3 0.89 12.40 3.78
C PRO A 3 2.09 12.82 2.93
N HIS A 4 2.27 14.14 2.74
CA HIS A 4 3.38 14.69 1.96
C HIS A 4 3.73 16.09 2.43
N ASP A 5 4.93 16.56 2.06
CA ASP A 5 5.42 17.91 2.34
C ASP A 5 5.26 18.36 3.79
N ILE A 6 5.40 17.42 4.74
CA ILE A 6 5.30 17.71 6.17
C ILE A 6 6.43 18.66 6.55
N LYS A 7 6.06 19.88 6.96
CA LYS A 7 7.00 20.94 7.33
C LYS A 7 6.80 21.35 8.79
N PRO A 8 7.60 20.84 9.74
CA PRO A 8 7.55 21.26 11.14
C PRO A 8 7.82 22.77 11.29
N VAL A 9 7.17 23.44 12.25
CA VAL A 9 7.41 24.85 12.56
C VAL A 9 8.87 25.05 12.97
N GLY A 10 9.49 26.10 12.46
CA GLY A 10 10.90 26.43 12.72
C GLY A 10 11.91 25.62 11.91
N VAL A 11 11.47 24.68 11.06
CA VAL A 11 12.33 23.89 10.20
C VAL A 11 12.15 24.33 8.75
N GLU A 12 13.19 24.91 8.15
CA GLU A 12 13.11 25.40 6.76
C GLU A 12 13.14 24.25 5.76
N LYS A 13 14.01 23.26 5.98
CA LYS A 13 14.20 22.08 5.14
C LYS A 13 14.16 20.83 6.03
N PRO A 14 12.98 20.26 6.27
CA PRO A 14 12.85 19.10 7.14
C PRO A 14 13.55 17.88 6.54
N THR A 15 14.25 17.15 7.40
CA THR A 15 14.75 15.82 7.07
C THR A 15 13.59 14.83 7.01
N THR A 16 13.82 13.68 6.36
CA THR A 16 12.82 12.60 6.34
C THR A 16 12.49 12.12 7.75
N VAL A 17 13.46 12.10 8.66
CA VAL A 17 13.25 11.71 10.06
C VAL A 17 12.32 12.69 10.78
N GLU A 18 12.52 14.00 10.64
CA GLU A 18 11.62 15.01 11.23
C GLU A 18 10.19 14.91 10.68
N GLN A 19 10.05 14.56 9.39
CA GLN A 19 8.72 14.29 8.82
C GLN A 19 8.08 13.04 9.41
N TRP A 20 8.85 11.94 9.62
CA TRP A 20 8.38 10.73 10.27
C TRP A 20 8.01 10.98 11.75
N ASP A 21 8.75 11.81 12.46
CA ASP A 21 8.43 12.18 13.85
C ASP A 21 7.08 12.88 13.94
N VAL A 22 6.80 13.82 13.04
CA VAL A 22 5.49 14.49 12.98
C VAL A 22 4.40 13.49 12.52
N TRP A 23 4.69 12.65 11.53
CA TRP A 23 3.75 11.63 11.08
C TRP A 23 3.27 10.75 12.24
N TYR A 24 4.22 10.32 13.09
CA TYR A 24 3.93 9.43 14.22
C TYR A 24 3.30 10.15 15.41
N ASN A 25 3.94 11.24 15.86
CA ASN A 25 3.60 11.92 17.11
C ASN A 25 2.62 13.10 16.93
N GLY A 26 2.50 13.63 15.72
CA GLY A 26 1.90 14.93 15.47
C GLY A 26 2.85 16.08 15.83
N GLY A 27 2.33 17.29 15.83
CA GLY A 27 3.10 18.49 16.17
C GLY A 27 2.64 19.73 15.42
N GLN A 28 3.36 20.84 15.60
CA GLN A 28 3.09 22.08 14.89
C GLN A 28 3.75 22.03 13.51
N ILE A 29 2.96 22.25 12.46
CA ILE A 29 3.43 22.25 11.07
C ILE A 29 2.96 23.49 10.33
N ILE A 30 3.60 23.79 9.20
CA ILE A 30 3.18 24.85 8.29
C ILE A 30 2.36 24.25 7.15
N VAL A 31 1.14 24.74 6.96
CA VAL A 31 0.27 24.38 5.83
C VAL A 31 -0.23 25.67 5.19
N GLY A 32 0.05 25.87 3.90
CA GLY A 32 -0.36 27.09 3.19
C GLY A 32 0.24 28.38 3.75
N GLY A 33 1.35 28.30 4.52
CA GLY A 33 1.98 29.45 5.18
C GLY A 33 1.48 29.72 6.61
N GLU A 34 0.51 28.96 7.10
CA GLU A 34 -0.06 29.09 8.45
C GLU A 34 0.40 27.94 9.35
N GLU A 35 0.55 28.23 10.65
CA GLU A 35 0.84 27.24 11.66
C GLU A 35 -0.44 26.48 12.03
N VAL A 36 -0.38 25.14 11.95
CA VAL A 36 -1.48 24.25 12.35
C VAL A 36 -0.96 23.09 13.22
N THR A 37 -1.82 22.56 14.06
CA THR A 37 -1.50 21.36 14.84
C THR A 37 -1.88 20.12 14.05
N ALA A 38 -0.89 19.32 13.66
CA ALA A 38 -1.09 18.00 13.08
C ALA A 38 -1.31 16.96 14.18
N ILE A 39 -2.29 16.08 13.99
CA ILE A 39 -2.51 14.92 14.86
C ILE A 39 -1.63 13.77 14.36
N GLY A 40 -0.87 13.14 15.27
CA GLY A 40 -0.03 12.00 14.93
C GLY A 40 -0.85 10.71 14.70
N HIS A 41 -0.35 9.85 13.81
CA HIS A 41 -1.05 8.60 13.46
C HIS A 41 -1.19 7.66 14.67
N GLN A 42 -0.25 7.66 15.63
CA GLN A 42 -0.42 6.88 16.85
C GLN A 42 -1.62 7.38 17.67
N GLN A 43 -1.82 8.68 17.76
CA GLN A 43 -2.96 9.24 18.45
C GLN A 43 -4.28 8.93 17.70
N LEU A 44 -4.29 8.98 16.37
CA LEU A 44 -5.46 8.60 15.56
C LEU A 44 -5.83 7.13 15.79
N LEU A 45 -4.86 6.21 15.76
CA LEU A 45 -5.10 4.80 16.04
C LEU A 45 -5.68 4.59 17.43
N ASN A 46 -5.09 5.23 18.44
CA ASN A 46 -5.56 5.13 19.82
C ASN A 46 -7.00 5.60 19.98
N GLU A 47 -7.39 6.69 19.28
CA GLU A 47 -8.75 7.20 19.34
C GLU A 47 -9.73 6.27 18.62
N ILE A 48 -9.37 5.68 17.47
CA ILE A 48 -10.17 4.67 16.78
C ILE A 48 -10.44 3.48 17.70
N ARG A 49 -9.41 2.97 18.38
CA ARG A 49 -9.56 1.83 19.30
C ARG A 49 -10.41 2.17 20.52
N LYS A 50 -10.24 3.36 21.06
CA LYS A 50 -11.06 3.86 22.16
C LYS A 50 -12.56 3.95 21.83
N GLN A 51 -12.91 4.17 20.57
CA GLN A 51 -14.29 4.13 20.10
C GLN A 51 -14.81 2.70 19.86
N GLY A 52 -14.03 1.67 20.15
CA GLY A 52 -14.40 0.27 20.01
C GLY A 52 -14.28 -0.29 18.60
N ALA A 53 -13.69 0.45 17.67
CA ALA A 53 -13.47 -0.04 16.32
C ALA A 53 -12.16 -0.87 16.25
N ASN A 54 -12.27 -2.18 16.13
CA ASN A 54 -11.16 -3.13 16.14
C ASN A 54 -10.72 -3.60 14.74
N ASN A 55 -11.28 -3.04 13.69
CA ASN A 55 -10.92 -3.35 12.31
C ASN A 55 -9.43 -3.10 12.04
N ILE A 56 -8.87 -3.77 11.03
CA ILE A 56 -7.54 -3.44 10.50
C ILE A 56 -7.52 -1.97 10.11
N CYS A 57 -6.53 -1.22 10.62
CA CYS A 57 -6.27 0.14 10.20
C CYS A 57 -5.20 0.14 9.11
N ILE A 58 -5.43 0.92 8.06
CA ILE A 58 -4.46 1.08 6.96
C ILE A 58 -3.83 2.47 7.09
N ALA A 59 -2.51 2.53 7.18
CA ALA A 59 -1.75 3.76 7.39
C ALA A 59 -0.79 4.00 6.22
N GLY A 60 -1.00 5.10 5.48
CA GLY A 60 -0.14 5.54 4.38
C GLY A 60 1.18 6.16 4.90
N GLY A 61 2.27 5.90 4.20
CA GLY A 61 3.58 6.48 4.50
C GLY A 61 3.73 7.93 4.06
N LEU A 62 4.97 8.41 3.98
CA LEU A 62 5.31 9.76 3.49
C LEU A 62 5.33 9.81 1.94
N ASN A 63 5.61 11.01 1.38
CA ASN A 63 5.80 11.23 -0.05
C ASN A 63 4.60 10.73 -0.88
N TRP A 64 3.40 11.21 -0.56
CA TRP A 64 2.14 10.74 -1.14
C TRP A 64 1.96 9.22 -0.94
N ALA A 65 2.08 8.78 0.29
CA ALA A 65 2.03 7.39 0.75
C ALA A 65 3.09 6.44 0.13
N PHE A 66 3.93 6.87 -0.82
CA PHE A 66 4.91 5.98 -1.43
C PHE A 66 5.99 5.52 -0.46
N ASP A 67 6.55 6.43 0.33
CA ASP A 67 7.67 6.11 1.24
C ASP A 67 7.15 5.50 2.55
N ILE A 68 7.26 4.19 2.65
CA ILE A 68 6.97 3.43 3.87
C ILE A 68 8.23 2.92 4.57
N SER A 69 9.42 3.35 4.12
CA SER A 69 10.71 2.88 4.67
C SER A 69 10.84 3.12 6.19
N GLY A 70 10.18 4.16 6.71
CA GLY A 70 10.15 4.47 8.13
C GLY A 70 9.55 3.38 9.00
N PHE A 71 8.80 2.43 8.44
CA PHE A 71 8.23 1.30 9.19
C PHE A 71 9.16 0.09 9.28
N ALA A 72 10.32 0.12 8.63
CA ALA A 72 11.28 -0.97 8.71
C ALA A 72 11.94 -1.05 10.09
N ASP A 73 12.38 -2.25 10.47
CA ASP A 73 13.17 -2.46 11.67
C ASP A 73 14.48 -1.66 11.62
N GLY A 74 14.81 -1.04 12.74
CA GLY A 74 16.05 -0.25 12.89
C GLY A 74 16.04 1.11 12.20
N TYR A 75 14.95 1.53 11.55
CA TYR A 75 14.89 2.84 10.94
C TYR A 75 15.10 3.94 11.99
N ASN A 76 16.07 4.83 11.75
CA ASN A 76 16.49 5.87 12.70
C ASN A 76 16.72 5.32 14.11
N GLU A 77 17.44 4.19 14.23
CA GLU A 77 17.78 3.52 15.49
C GLU A 77 16.56 3.03 16.32
N ARG A 78 15.35 3.11 15.77
CA ARG A 78 14.12 2.61 16.40
C ARG A 78 13.96 1.12 16.09
N PRO A 79 13.90 0.23 17.08
CA PRO A 79 13.83 -1.22 16.83
C PRO A 79 12.70 -1.63 15.89
N ASN A 80 11.54 -1.01 16.02
CA ASN A 80 10.36 -1.27 15.18
C ASN A 80 10.08 -0.14 14.18
N GLY A 81 11.04 0.73 13.88
CA GLY A 81 10.80 1.93 13.08
C GLY A 81 9.67 2.79 13.65
N TYR A 82 8.88 3.38 12.76
CA TYR A 82 7.69 4.17 13.10
C TYR A 82 6.39 3.36 13.04
N ARG A 83 6.46 2.03 13.16
CA ARG A 83 5.24 1.21 13.20
C ARG A 83 4.38 1.59 14.39
N LEU A 84 3.06 1.69 14.13
CA LEU A 84 2.07 2.02 15.15
C LEU A 84 1.89 0.87 16.14
N ILE A 85 1.72 1.21 17.39
CA ILE A 85 1.47 0.27 18.48
C ILE A 85 -0.05 0.14 18.61
N ASP A 86 -0.56 -1.06 18.35
CA ASP A 86 -1.98 -1.35 18.48
C ASP A 86 -2.33 -1.94 19.85
N THR A 87 -3.62 -1.91 20.21
CA THR A 87 -4.13 -2.57 21.42
C THR A 87 -4.21 -4.09 21.22
N ALA A 88 -4.34 -4.83 22.32
CA ALA A 88 -4.48 -6.28 22.28
C ALA A 88 -5.78 -6.75 21.56
N GLU A 89 -6.81 -5.91 21.57
CA GLU A 89 -8.10 -6.17 20.91
C GLU A 89 -8.12 -5.70 19.45
N GLY A 90 -7.13 -4.90 19.02
CA GLY A 90 -7.00 -4.43 17.66
C GLY A 90 -6.63 -5.56 16.70
N HIS A 91 -7.20 -5.55 15.50
CA HIS A 91 -6.86 -6.52 14.45
C HIS A 91 -5.59 -6.15 13.67
N GLY A 92 -4.85 -5.16 14.15
CA GLY A 92 -3.55 -4.74 13.64
C GLY A 92 -3.61 -3.58 12.68
N VAL A 93 -2.41 -3.22 12.21
CA VAL A 93 -2.19 -2.15 11.25
C VAL A 93 -1.53 -2.72 9.99
N MET A 94 -2.03 -2.32 8.84
CA MET A 94 -1.42 -2.57 7.53
C MET A 94 -0.83 -1.26 7.01
N TYR A 95 0.33 -1.32 6.38
CA TYR A 95 1.00 -0.12 5.88
C TYR A 95 0.83 -0.01 4.37
N ASP A 96 0.42 1.18 3.93
CA ASP A 96 0.02 1.45 2.56
C ASP A 96 1.11 2.22 1.81
N SER A 97 1.38 1.77 0.58
CA SER A 97 2.24 2.48 -0.36
C SER A 97 1.50 2.74 -1.67
N HIS A 98 1.63 3.96 -2.21
CA HIS A 98 1.12 4.35 -3.52
C HIS A 98 2.25 4.30 -4.55
N ALA A 99 2.33 3.21 -5.29
CA ALA A 99 3.43 2.92 -6.20
C ALA A 99 3.10 3.28 -7.65
N TYR A 100 3.35 4.54 -8.01
CA TYR A 100 3.21 5.01 -9.38
C TYR A 100 4.57 5.07 -10.12
N PRO A 101 4.58 5.02 -11.46
CA PRO A 101 5.82 5.03 -12.25
C PRO A 101 6.74 6.21 -11.94
N VAL A 102 6.18 7.39 -11.68
CA VAL A 102 6.94 8.59 -11.27
C VAL A 102 7.76 8.39 -9.99
N LYS A 103 7.39 7.44 -9.15
CA LYS A 103 8.11 7.07 -7.92
C LYS A 103 9.22 6.04 -8.17
N GLY A 104 9.32 5.49 -9.39
CA GLY A 104 10.36 4.54 -9.79
C GLY A 104 9.83 3.15 -10.16
N ALA A 105 10.74 2.19 -10.16
CA ALA A 105 10.51 0.80 -10.52
C ALA A 105 11.09 -0.15 -9.46
N LYS A 106 11.38 -1.40 -9.82
CA LYS A 106 11.78 -2.48 -8.91
C LYS A 106 12.83 -2.07 -7.86
N THR A 107 13.88 -1.35 -8.22
CA THR A 107 14.91 -0.91 -7.27
C THR A 107 14.35 -0.01 -6.17
N ALA A 108 13.42 0.89 -6.51
CA ALA A 108 12.77 1.75 -5.54
C ALA A 108 11.85 0.92 -4.61
N TRP A 109 11.08 -0.03 -5.17
CA TRP A 109 10.22 -0.90 -4.35
C TRP A 109 11.05 -1.79 -3.42
N ASP A 110 12.15 -2.38 -3.90
CA ASP A 110 13.06 -3.19 -3.09
C ASP A 110 13.69 -2.38 -1.94
N THR A 111 13.93 -1.09 -2.13
CA THR A 111 14.56 -0.22 -1.13
C THR A 111 13.56 0.36 -0.13
N ILE A 112 12.38 0.78 -0.61
CA ILE A 112 11.40 1.54 0.17
C ILE A 112 10.35 0.62 0.81
N ILE A 113 9.88 -0.37 0.06
CA ILE A 113 8.75 -1.22 0.46
C ILE A 113 9.26 -2.60 0.94
N GLY A 114 10.28 -3.13 0.27
CA GLY A 114 10.83 -4.46 0.53
C GLY A 114 11.21 -4.73 1.99
N PRO A 115 11.91 -3.84 2.70
CA PRO A 115 12.24 -4.03 4.11
C PRO A 115 11.00 -4.12 5.00
N VAL A 116 9.95 -3.37 4.68
CA VAL A 116 8.72 -3.31 5.49
C VAL A 116 7.86 -4.58 5.29
N ARG A 117 7.70 -5.07 4.06
CA ARG A 117 6.92 -6.29 3.80
C ARG A 117 7.47 -7.55 4.47
N ARG A 118 8.73 -7.52 4.95
CA ARG A 118 9.34 -8.61 5.74
C ARG A 118 8.94 -8.59 7.20
N VAL A 119 8.49 -7.45 7.72
CA VAL A 119 8.29 -7.22 9.16
C VAL A 119 6.88 -6.77 9.52
N ALA A 120 6.07 -6.41 8.54
CA ALA A 120 4.70 -5.92 8.75
C ALA A 120 3.81 -6.20 7.52
N PRO A 121 2.49 -6.29 7.70
CA PRO A 121 1.55 -6.35 6.59
C PRO A 121 1.63 -5.08 5.73
N VAL A 122 1.72 -5.26 4.41
CA VAL A 122 1.76 -4.17 3.43
C VAL A 122 0.65 -4.32 2.41
N ILE A 123 0.09 -3.21 1.97
CA ILE A 123 -0.77 -3.09 0.80
C ILE A 123 -0.19 -2.05 -0.16
N ILE A 124 -0.28 -2.30 -1.44
CA ILE A 124 -0.12 -1.26 -2.46
C ILE A 124 -1.52 -0.76 -2.78
N GLY A 125 -1.95 0.29 -2.05
CA GLY A 125 -3.33 0.79 -2.09
C GLY A 125 -3.67 1.55 -3.36
N GLU A 126 -2.65 2.14 -4.00
CA GLU A 126 -2.80 2.77 -5.31
C GLU A 126 -1.60 2.47 -6.19
N TRP A 127 -1.87 2.04 -7.42
CA TRP A 127 -0.86 1.84 -8.46
C TRP A 127 -1.53 1.77 -9.84
N GLY A 128 -0.76 2.07 -10.86
CA GLY A 128 -1.21 2.00 -12.24
C GLY A 128 -0.30 2.79 -13.17
N TRP A 129 -0.45 2.58 -14.47
CA TRP A 129 0.30 3.26 -15.52
C TRP A 129 -0.59 4.22 -16.30
N ASP A 130 -0.10 5.44 -16.52
CA ASP A 130 -0.71 6.40 -17.43
C ASP A 130 0.12 6.59 -18.68
N SER A 131 -0.53 6.96 -19.78
CA SER A 131 0.16 7.26 -21.04
C SER A 131 1.08 8.48 -20.97
N SER A 132 0.95 9.32 -19.93
CA SER A 132 1.84 10.44 -19.64
C SER A 132 3.15 10.01 -18.96
N ASP A 133 3.22 8.80 -18.43
CA ASP A 133 4.39 8.27 -17.69
C ASP A 133 5.57 7.83 -18.59
N LYS A 134 5.58 8.24 -19.85
CA LYS A 134 6.57 7.80 -20.86
C LYS A 134 8.01 8.17 -20.57
N ASN A 135 8.27 9.07 -19.63
CA ASN A 135 9.59 9.62 -19.33
C ASN A 135 10.09 9.31 -17.93
N ILE A 136 9.85 8.09 -17.45
CA ILE A 136 10.40 7.70 -16.16
C ILE A 136 11.92 7.65 -16.26
N SER A 137 12.58 8.33 -15.33
CA SER A 137 14.03 8.41 -15.23
C SER A 137 14.67 7.03 -15.27
N GLY A 138 15.35 6.69 -16.37
CA GLY A 138 16.21 5.53 -16.43
C GLY A 138 15.96 4.51 -17.54
N GLY A 139 15.19 4.82 -18.58
CA GLY A 139 15.11 3.93 -19.74
C GLY A 139 13.74 3.84 -20.41
N ASP A 140 13.66 3.06 -21.47
CA ASP A 140 12.46 2.77 -22.27
C ASP A 140 11.43 1.94 -21.48
N CYS A 141 10.96 2.46 -20.35
CA CYS A 141 9.95 1.79 -19.56
C CYS A 141 8.58 2.00 -20.24
N THR A 142 8.11 0.98 -20.92
CA THR A 142 6.75 0.94 -21.48
C THR A 142 5.75 0.50 -20.40
N SER A 143 4.47 0.78 -20.63
CA SER A 143 3.40 0.27 -19.77
C SER A 143 3.52 -1.23 -19.54
N ASP A 144 3.79 -2.00 -20.60
CA ASP A 144 3.90 -3.47 -20.53
C ASP A 144 5.02 -3.91 -19.59
N ILE A 145 6.17 -3.27 -19.67
CA ILE A 145 7.33 -3.60 -18.83
C ILE A 145 7.02 -3.26 -17.36
N TRP A 146 6.64 -2.03 -17.08
CA TRP A 146 6.42 -1.56 -15.71
C TRP A 146 5.26 -2.30 -15.03
N MET A 147 4.12 -2.45 -15.73
CA MET A 147 2.95 -3.14 -15.20
C MET A 147 3.24 -4.61 -14.87
N ASN A 148 3.96 -5.31 -15.76
CA ASN A 148 4.35 -6.69 -15.49
C ASN A 148 5.37 -6.79 -14.34
N GLN A 149 6.33 -5.86 -14.27
CA GLN A 149 7.32 -5.84 -13.18
C GLN A 149 6.66 -5.64 -11.82
N ILE A 150 5.76 -4.65 -11.67
CA ILE A 150 5.14 -4.39 -10.39
C ILE A 150 4.23 -5.54 -9.97
N MET A 151 3.43 -6.11 -10.89
CA MET A 151 2.58 -7.26 -10.57
C MET A 151 3.40 -8.49 -10.17
N ASN A 152 4.48 -8.78 -10.87
CA ASN A 152 5.38 -9.88 -10.51
C ASN A 152 6.09 -9.62 -9.17
N TRP A 153 6.47 -8.38 -8.91
CA TRP A 153 7.10 -8.00 -7.64
C TRP A 153 6.11 -8.11 -6.46
N MET A 154 4.84 -7.71 -6.65
CA MET A 154 3.79 -7.89 -5.63
C MET A 154 3.51 -9.37 -5.37
N ASP A 155 3.45 -10.19 -6.41
CA ASP A 155 3.22 -11.65 -6.30
C ASP A 155 4.47 -12.43 -5.81
N ASP A 156 5.62 -11.75 -5.70
CA ASP A 156 6.91 -12.36 -5.36
C ASP A 156 7.29 -13.55 -6.25
N THR A 157 7.07 -13.41 -7.57
CA THR A 157 7.34 -14.50 -8.52
C THR A 157 8.81 -14.96 -8.54
N ASP A 158 9.73 -14.07 -8.14
CA ASP A 158 11.17 -14.34 -8.02
C ASP A 158 11.55 -14.94 -6.65
N ASN A 159 10.57 -15.15 -5.77
CA ASN A 159 10.74 -15.68 -4.41
C ASN A 159 11.76 -14.86 -3.57
N GLN A 160 11.82 -13.56 -3.79
CA GLN A 160 12.72 -12.66 -3.08
C GLN A 160 12.26 -12.41 -1.64
N TYR A 161 10.97 -12.59 -1.38
CA TYR A 161 10.28 -12.35 -0.12
C TYR A 161 9.57 -13.61 0.41
N ASP A 162 10.21 -14.79 0.22
CA ASP A 162 9.73 -16.09 0.70
C ASP A 162 8.37 -16.50 0.12
N GLY A 163 8.04 -16.01 -1.08
CA GLY A 163 6.76 -16.27 -1.77
C GLY A 163 5.55 -15.60 -1.11
N ILE A 164 5.77 -14.61 -0.24
CA ILE A 164 4.69 -13.88 0.43
C ILE A 164 4.24 -12.72 -0.48
N PRO A 165 3.03 -12.77 -1.05
CA PRO A 165 2.54 -11.70 -1.90
C PRO A 165 2.18 -10.45 -1.09
N VAL A 166 2.20 -9.29 -1.76
CA VAL A 166 1.66 -8.03 -1.24
C VAL A 166 0.23 -7.87 -1.74
N ASN A 167 -0.69 -7.52 -0.85
CA ASN A 167 -2.03 -7.15 -1.24
C ASN A 167 -2.03 -5.85 -2.04
N TRP A 168 -3.02 -5.68 -2.93
CA TRP A 168 -3.08 -4.47 -3.71
C TRP A 168 -4.48 -4.09 -4.16
N THR A 169 -4.68 -2.80 -4.40
CA THR A 169 -5.84 -2.24 -5.10
C THR A 169 -5.35 -1.30 -6.20
N ALA A 170 -5.73 -1.54 -7.43
CA ALA A 170 -5.26 -0.74 -8.55
C ALA A 170 -6.09 0.54 -8.74
N TRP A 171 -5.44 1.63 -9.10
CA TRP A 171 -6.06 2.89 -9.44
C TRP A 171 -6.31 2.98 -10.96
N ASN A 172 -7.52 3.35 -11.45
CA ASN A 172 -8.77 3.11 -10.78
C ASN A 172 -9.82 2.66 -11.83
N LEU A 173 -10.86 1.99 -11.40
CA LEU A 173 -11.97 1.52 -12.24
C LEU A 173 -12.88 2.69 -12.66
N HIS A 174 -12.31 3.67 -13.36
CA HIS A 174 -12.97 4.89 -13.81
C HIS A 174 -12.55 5.27 -15.23
N MET A 175 -13.38 6.11 -15.91
CA MET A 175 -13.16 6.51 -17.30
C MET A 175 -12.38 7.83 -17.47
N SER A 176 -12.29 8.65 -16.42
CA SER A 176 -11.69 9.98 -16.51
C SER A 176 -10.59 10.26 -15.51
N SER A 177 -10.51 9.54 -14.38
CA SER A 177 -9.40 9.71 -13.41
C SER A 177 -8.19 8.90 -13.87
N SER A 178 -7.05 9.55 -14.03
CA SER A 178 -5.78 8.92 -14.43
C SER A 178 -5.03 8.32 -13.23
N PRO A 179 -4.35 7.18 -13.44
CA PRO A 179 -4.40 6.27 -14.58
C PRO A 179 -5.71 5.47 -14.65
N LYS A 180 -6.46 5.68 -15.71
CA LYS A 180 -7.78 5.06 -15.87
C LYS A 180 -7.69 3.63 -16.38
N MET A 181 -8.55 2.74 -15.85
CA MET A 181 -8.68 1.37 -16.35
C MET A 181 -9.69 1.22 -17.49
N LEU A 182 -10.64 2.15 -17.60
CA LEU A 182 -11.74 2.05 -18.56
C LEU A 182 -11.70 3.20 -19.57
N TYR A 183 -12.10 2.92 -20.81
CA TYR A 183 -12.35 3.94 -21.84
C TYR A 183 -13.76 4.48 -21.79
N SER A 184 -14.72 3.63 -21.41
CA SER A 184 -16.15 3.92 -21.59
C SER A 184 -17.01 3.13 -20.60
N CYS A 185 -18.30 3.51 -20.52
CA CYS A 185 -19.29 2.89 -19.62
C CYS A 185 -19.62 1.43 -20.00
N ASP A 186 -19.19 0.93 -21.15
CA ASP A 186 -19.32 -0.47 -21.55
C ASP A 186 -18.16 -1.36 -21.05
N TYR A 187 -17.39 -0.84 -20.09
CA TYR A 187 -16.27 -1.53 -19.43
C TYR A 187 -15.13 -1.95 -20.36
N LYS A 188 -14.96 -1.27 -21.49
CA LYS A 188 -13.76 -1.47 -22.31
C LYS A 188 -12.52 -0.99 -21.57
N THR A 189 -11.56 -1.90 -21.39
CA THR A 189 -10.32 -1.63 -20.66
C THR A 189 -9.33 -0.84 -21.50
N THR A 190 -8.58 0.05 -20.84
CA THR A 190 -7.41 0.71 -21.45
C THR A 190 -6.30 -0.30 -21.68
N ALA A 191 -5.58 -0.18 -22.81
CA ALA A 191 -4.48 -1.08 -23.13
C ALA A 191 -3.30 -0.95 -22.15
N TYR A 192 -3.00 0.27 -21.73
CA TYR A 192 -1.83 0.59 -20.92
C TYR A 192 -2.01 0.32 -19.40
N ASN A 193 -3.25 0.17 -18.90
CA ASN A 193 -3.53 -0.06 -17.47
C ASN A 193 -4.57 -1.17 -17.27
N GLY A 194 -5.83 -0.92 -17.64
CA GLY A 194 -6.96 -1.80 -17.34
C GLY A 194 -6.83 -3.22 -17.89
N THR A 195 -6.26 -3.38 -19.08
CA THR A 195 -6.08 -4.71 -19.71
C THR A 195 -5.06 -5.56 -18.93
N HIS A 196 -3.97 -4.97 -18.45
CA HIS A 196 -2.98 -5.68 -17.63
C HIS A 196 -3.61 -6.18 -16.33
N ILE A 197 -4.33 -5.30 -15.62
CA ILE A 197 -4.99 -5.62 -14.35
C ILE A 197 -6.04 -6.71 -14.57
N LYS A 198 -6.92 -6.56 -15.58
CA LYS A 198 -7.92 -7.57 -15.92
C LYS A 198 -7.29 -8.94 -16.18
N ASN A 199 -6.21 -9.00 -16.98
CA ASN A 199 -5.54 -10.25 -17.30
C ASN A 199 -4.91 -10.89 -16.06
N ARG A 200 -4.33 -10.09 -15.17
CA ARG A 200 -3.76 -10.59 -13.91
C ARG A 200 -4.85 -11.18 -13.00
N LEU A 201 -5.99 -10.50 -12.84
CA LEU A 201 -7.12 -11.00 -12.07
C LEU A 201 -7.69 -12.29 -12.66
N ILE A 202 -7.79 -12.40 -13.99
CA ILE A 202 -8.18 -13.64 -14.66
C ILE A 202 -7.18 -14.76 -14.38
N SER A 203 -5.88 -14.46 -14.38
CA SER A 203 -4.85 -15.46 -14.10
C SER A 203 -4.95 -16.03 -12.67
N TYR A 204 -5.32 -15.20 -11.69
CA TYR A 204 -5.56 -15.68 -10.32
C TYR A 204 -6.76 -16.63 -10.25
N ASN A 205 -7.86 -16.31 -10.94
CA ASN A 205 -9.03 -17.18 -10.97
C ASN A 205 -8.79 -18.53 -11.68
N ASN A 206 -7.83 -18.56 -12.62
CA ASN A 206 -7.48 -19.76 -13.38
C ASN A 206 -6.28 -20.51 -12.79
N ALA A 207 -5.63 -19.96 -11.77
CA ALA A 207 -4.55 -20.66 -11.08
C ALA A 207 -5.13 -21.92 -10.41
N PRO A 208 -4.48 -23.09 -10.56
CA PRO A 208 -4.89 -24.26 -9.77
C PRO A 208 -4.81 -23.85 -8.29
N GLU A 209 -5.84 -24.21 -7.53
CA GLU A 209 -5.91 -23.90 -6.10
C GLU A 209 -4.62 -24.30 -5.39
N LYS A 210 -3.74 -23.34 -5.18
CA LYS A 210 -2.58 -23.48 -4.27
C LYS A 210 -2.91 -23.03 -2.85
N LEU A 211 -4.14 -22.58 -2.65
CA LEU A 211 -4.61 -22.06 -1.37
C LEU A 211 -5.59 -23.08 -0.81
N ASP A 212 -5.26 -23.70 0.31
CA ASP A 212 -6.19 -24.49 1.14
C ASP A 212 -7.27 -23.57 1.77
N GLY A 213 -7.69 -22.56 1.04
CA GLY A 213 -8.71 -21.59 1.44
C GLY A 213 -9.83 -21.55 0.41
N VAL A 214 -11.05 -21.67 0.88
CA VAL A 214 -12.24 -21.55 0.04
C VAL A 214 -12.47 -20.08 -0.28
N TYR A 215 -12.20 -19.66 -1.52
CA TYR A 215 -12.72 -18.42 -2.04
C TYR A 215 -14.13 -18.71 -2.59
N SER A 216 -15.17 -18.22 -1.94
CA SER A 216 -16.46 -18.11 -2.56
C SER A 216 -16.54 -16.77 -3.29
N THR A 217 -16.65 -16.80 -4.62
CA THR A 217 -17.00 -15.63 -5.42
C THR A 217 -18.51 -15.42 -5.50
N ASP A 218 -19.26 -16.24 -4.81
CA ASP A 218 -20.71 -16.12 -4.74
C ASP A 218 -21.09 -15.15 -3.60
N PHE A 219 -21.32 -13.90 -3.98
CA PHE A 219 -21.83 -12.86 -3.09
C PHE A 219 -23.33 -13.01 -2.74
N SER A 220 -23.94 -14.12 -3.11
CA SER A 220 -25.39 -14.37 -2.92
C SER A 220 -25.75 -14.96 -1.56
N THR A 221 -24.77 -15.30 -0.71
CA THR A 221 -25.01 -15.85 0.62
C THR A 221 -24.36 -15.02 1.70
N ASP A 222 -25.01 -14.91 2.86
CA ASP A 222 -24.52 -14.18 4.05
C ASP A 222 -23.20 -14.75 4.64
N ASP A 223 -22.64 -15.79 4.02
CA ASP A 223 -21.39 -16.46 4.41
C ASP A 223 -20.14 -15.84 3.77
N VAL A 224 -20.15 -14.55 3.48
CA VAL A 224 -19.07 -13.84 2.73
C VAL A 224 -17.73 -13.82 3.47
N PHE A 225 -17.69 -14.12 4.76
CA PHE A 225 -16.45 -14.07 5.55
C PHE A 225 -16.09 -15.44 6.09
N ARG A 226 -15.36 -16.23 5.30
CA ARG A 226 -14.78 -17.48 5.77
C ARG A 226 -13.32 -17.28 6.19
N SER A 227 -12.88 -18.05 7.17
CA SER A 227 -11.51 -18.00 7.67
C SER A 227 -10.50 -18.31 6.57
N TYR A 228 -9.54 -17.42 6.39
CA TYR A 228 -8.35 -17.65 5.57
C TYR A 228 -7.26 -18.27 6.45
N THR A 229 -6.77 -19.42 6.05
CA THR A 229 -5.58 -20.03 6.67
C THR A 229 -4.45 -19.96 5.66
N ALA A 230 -3.39 -19.23 5.98
CA ALA A 230 -2.22 -19.16 5.11
C ALA A 230 -1.60 -20.58 4.92
N PRO A 231 -1.11 -20.92 3.74
CA PRO A 231 -0.56 -22.25 3.43
C PRO A 231 0.57 -22.70 4.36
N SER A 232 1.23 -21.78 5.03
CA SER A 232 2.32 -22.06 5.99
C SER A 232 1.84 -22.31 7.42
N GLY A 233 0.55 -22.23 7.71
CA GLY A 233 0.01 -22.34 9.06
C GLY A 233 0.42 -21.17 9.99
N LYS A 234 1.03 -20.13 9.48
CA LYS A 234 1.61 -19.02 10.26
C LYS A 234 0.71 -17.81 10.43
N ALA A 235 -0.40 -17.73 9.72
CA ALA A 235 -1.40 -16.70 9.94
C ALA A 235 -2.79 -17.26 9.68
N SER A 236 -3.69 -17.15 10.64
CA SER A 236 -5.12 -17.36 10.43
C SER A 236 -5.85 -16.07 10.79
N ILE A 237 -6.60 -15.52 9.85
CA ILE A 237 -7.53 -14.43 10.13
C ILE A 237 -8.91 -15.07 10.24
N LYS A 238 -9.47 -15.07 11.45
CA LYS A 238 -10.86 -15.48 11.66
C LYS A 238 -11.71 -14.21 11.72
N TYR A 239 -12.63 -14.09 10.80
CA TYR A 239 -13.71 -13.11 10.90
C TYR A 239 -14.91 -13.82 11.51
N SER A 240 -15.43 -13.30 12.59
CA SER A 240 -16.71 -13.70 13.20
C SER A 240 -17.80 -12.72 12.80
#